data_4a33bd37e6c77fbc373f814533562aa9
#
_entry.id   4a33bd37e6c77fbc373f814533562aa9
#
_cell.length_a   1.000
_cell.length_b   1.000
_cell.length_c   1.000
_cell.angle_alpha   90.00
_cell.angle_beta   90.00
_cell.angle_gamma   90.00
#
_symmetry.space_group_name_H-M   'P 1'
#
loop_
_entity.id
_entity.type
_entity.pdbx_description
1 polymer ?
#
loop_
_entity_poly.entity_id
_entity_poly.type
_entity_poly.pdbx_seq_one_letter_code
_entity_poly.pdbx_strand_id
1 'polypeptide(L)'
;PKPHGICSSQSFPFGLQYRFMDKKDEKKKIDRWQKIAESAAKQSGRGIVPTVSEFMTVNEVIEKSKEFDLFFVPYECEEQKTLKEILTSKSDVKSVGFVIGPEGGFDLSETEKLHSSGIDTVTLGKRILRTETAGEAVLAMTMYEIGDIN
;
A
#
# COMPACT_ATOMS: atom_id res chain seq x y z
N PRO A 1 -11.56 13.30 -8.58
CA PRO A 1 -11.00 12.00 -8.24
C PRO A 1 -9.59 12.17 -7.70
N LYS A 2 -9.28 11.54 -6.57
CA LYS A 2 -8.07 11.77 -5.78
C LYS A 2 -7.05 10.64 -6.00
N PRO A 3 -5.73 10.89 -5.88
CA PRO A 3 -4.72 9.86 -6.06
C PRO A 3 -4.79 8.79 -4.96
N HIS A 4 -4.64 7.54 -5.35
CA HIS A 4 -4.51 6.41 -4.44
C HIS A 4 -3.09 5.87 -4.49
N GLY A 5 -2.53 5.53 -3.35
CA GLY A 5 -1.22 4.89 -3.28
C GLY A 5 -1.36 3.41 -2.95
N ILE A 6 -0.70 2.55 -3.70
CA ILE A 6 -0.57 1.13 -3.39
C ILE A 6 0.90 0.83 -3.11
N CYS A 7 1.15 0.17 -2.00
CA CYS A 7 2.46 -0.39 -1.71
C CYS A 7 2.35 -1.90 -1.64
N SER A 8 3.09 -2.61 -2.48
CA SER A 8 3.15 -4.07 -2.48
C SER A 8 4.57 -4.56 -2.21
N SER A 9 4.69 -5.68 -1.53
CA SER A 9 5.96 -6.29 -1.18
C SER A 9 5.92 -7.80 -1.47
N GLN A 10 6.68 -8.26 -2.45
CA GLN A 10 6.97 -9.70 -2.62
C GLN A 10 8.46 -9.94 -2.34
N SER A 11 8.79 -10.86 -1.45
CA SER A 11 10.17 -10.98 -0.91
C SER A 11 10.69 -9.59 -0.60
N PHE A 12 9.73 -8.78 -0.28
CA PHE A 12 9.74 -7.35 -0.07
C PHE A 12 10.27 -6.46 -1.21
N PRO A 13 9.87 -6.62 -2.49
CA PRO A 13 9.88 -5.52 -3.42
C PRO A 13 8.67 -4.60 -3.15
N PHE A 14 8.89 -3.28 -3.15
CA PHE A 14 7.84 -2.29 -2.97
C PHE A 14 7.37 -1.78 -4.31
N GLY A 15 6.05 -1.65 -4.48
CA GLY A 15 5.45 -0.84 -5.53
C GLY A 15 4.69 0.34 -4.92
N LEU A 16 4.96 1.55 -5.34
CA LEU A 16 4.19 2.74 -4.99
C LEU A 16 3.35 3.16 -6.18
N GLN A 17 2.06 3.41 -5.95
CA GLN A 17 1.14 3.72 -7.03
C GLN A 17 0.26 4.93 -6.72
N TYR A 18 0.16 5.88 -7.68
CA TYR A 18 -0.66 7.08 -7.59
C TYR A 18 -1.58 7.22 -8.78
N ARG A 19 -2.81 7.68 -8.59
CA ARG A 19 -3.78 7.91 -9.66
C ARG A 19 -4.06 9.40 -9.88
N PHE A 20 -4.24 9.76 -11.11
CA PHE A 20 -4.64 10.98 -11.82
C PHE A 20 -3.54 11.75 -12.48
N MET A 21 -3.36 11.47 -13.77
CA MET A 21 -2.79 12.43 -14.72
C MET A 21 -3.04 12.02 -16.17
N ASP A 22 -2.80 12.92 -17.08
CA ASP A 22 -2.74 12.64 -18.50
C ASP A 22 -1.71 11.53 -18.78
N LYS A 23 -2.05 10.54 -19.61
CA LYS A 23 -1.20 9.34 -19.87
C LYS A 23 0.25 9.68 -20.22
N LYS A 24 0.47 10.86 -20.83
CA LYS A 24 1.81 11.32 -21.21
C LYS A 24 2.66 11.79 -20.03
N ASP A 25 2.03 12.34 -19.00
CA ASP A 25 2.69 12.75 -17.75
C ASP A 25 2.87 11.60 -16.77
N GLU A 26 2.01 10.58 -16.86
CA GLU A 26 2.09 9.36 -16.08
C GLU A 26 3.42 8.64 -16.29
N LYS A 27 3.78 8.34 -17.55
CA LYS A 27 5.03 7.65 -17.87
C LYS A 27 6.27 8.37 -17.34
N LYS A 28 6.32 9.70 -17.51
CA LYS A 28 7.43 10.50 -16.99
C LYS A 28 7.57 10.45 -15.47
N LYS A 29 6.43 10.39 -14.75
CA LYS A 29 6.44 10.26 -13.28
C LYS A 29 6.88 8.88 -12.85
N ILE A 30 6.37 7.82 -13.46
CA ILE A 30 6.79 6.44 -13.20
C ILE A 30 8.29 6.30 -13.42
N ASP A 31 8.82 6.79 -14.55
CA ASP A 31 10.25 6.76 -14.84
C ASP A 31 11.08 7.51 -13.78
N ARG A 32 10.58 8.67 -13.32
CA ARG A 32 11.24 9.43 -12.26
C ARG A 32 11.23 8.68 -10.93
N TRP A 33 10.10 8.11 -10.54
CA TRP A 33 9.97 7.37 -9.28
C TRP A 33 10.78 6.06 -9.32
N GLN A 34 10.83 5.40 -10.48
CA GLN A 34 11.67 4.23 -10.65
C GLN A 34 13.15 4.55 -10.40
N LYS A 35 13.65 5.69 -10.92
CA LYS A 35 15.02 6.15 -10.66
C LYS A 35 15.27 6.46 -9.17
N ILE A 36 14.27 7.01 -8.47
CA ILE A 36 14.34 7.26 -7.02
C ILE A 36 14.43 5.92 -6.29
N ALA A 37 13.59 4.95 -6.64
CA ALA A 37 13.60 3.61 -6.06
C ALA A 37 14.95 2.90 -6.26
N GLU A 38 15.53 3.00 -7.46
CA GLU A 38 16.86 2.47 -7.77
C GLU A 38 17.97 3.13 -6.91
N SER A 39 17.92 4.45 -6.78
CA SER A 39 18.87 5.21 -5.96
C SER A 39 18.77 4.82 -4.48
N ALA A 40 17.53 4.70 -3.96
CA ALA A 40 17.28 4.30 -2.60
C ALA A 40 17.74 2.85 -2.31
N ALA A 41 17.48 1.92 -3.24
CA ALA A 41 17.92 0.54 -3.12
C ALA A 41 19.46 0.44 -3.08
N LYS A 42 20.15 1.19 -3.94
CA LYS A 42 21.63 1.26 -3.93
C LYS A 42 22.16 1.84 -2.61
N GLN A 43 21.55 2.91 -2.13
CA GLN A 43 21.96 3.57 -0.89
C GLN A 43 21.77 2.68 0.34
N SER A 44 20.69 1.89 0.38
CA SER A 44 20.38 0.98 1.49
C SER A 44 21.05 -0.39 1.36
N GLY A 45 21.84 -0.64 0.32
CA GLY A 45 22.50 -1.93 0.08
C GLY A 45 21.52 -3.06 -0.32
N ARG A 46 20.33 -2.71 -0.77
CA ARG A 46 19.28 -3.67 -1.11
C ARG A 46 19.59 -4.38 -2.43
N GLY A 47 19.55 -5.72 -2.42
CA GLY A 47 19.81 -6.54 -3.64
C GLY A 47 18.68 -6.51 -4.67
N ILE A 48 17.48 -6.09 -4.25
CA ILE A 48 16.28 -6.04 -5.11
C ILE A 48 15.80 -4.59 -5.19
N VAL A 49 15.70 -4.06 -6.42
CA VAL A 49 15.14 -2.75 -6.68
C VAL A 49 13.62 -2.84 -6.74
N PRO A 50 12.88 -2.04 -5.94
CA PRO A 50 11.43 -2.00 -6.03
C PRO A 50 10.96 -1.54 -7.41
N THR A 51 9.92 -2.17 -7.94
CA THR A 51 9.30 -1.78 -9.21
C THR A 51 8.17 -0.79 -8.98
N VAL A 52 8.20 0.32 -9.69
CA VAL A 52 7.09 1.29 -9.74
C VAL A 52 6.18 0.90 -10.90
N SER A 53 4.95 0.51 -10.56
CA SER A 53 3.94 0.07 -11.53
C SER A 53 3.14 1.24 -12.10
N GLU A 54 2.35 0.96 -13.13
CA GLU A 54 1.34 1.89 -13.67
C GLU A 54 0.20 2.13 -12.66
N PHE A 55 -0.56 3.20 -12.89
CA PHE A 55 -1.69 3.55 -12.05
C PHE A 55 -2.84 2.53 -12.19
N MET A 56 -3.49 2.22 -11.08
CA MET A 56 -4.61 1.29 -11.03
C MET A 56 -5.90 1.97 -10.62
N THR A 57 -7.01 1.49 -11.13
CA THR A 57 -8.35 1.80 -10.64
C THR A 57 -8.65 0.99 -9.37
N VAL A 58 -9.67 1.37 -8.60
CA VAL A 58 -10.12 0.57 -7.43
C VAL A 58 -10.45 -0.87 -7.83
N ASN A 59 -11.06 -1.07 -8.99
CA ASN A 59 -11.37 -2.43 -9.47
C ASN A 59 -10.11 -3.24 -9.77
N GLU A 60 -9.10 -2.63 -10.40
CA GLU A 60 -7.80 -3.28 -10.64
C GLU A 60 -7.06 -3.59 -9.33
N VAL A 61 -7.18 -2.71 -8.34
CA VAL A 61 -6.66 -2.97 -6.98
C VAL A 61 -7.33 -4.17 -6.35
N ILE A 62 -8.66 -4.27 -6.46
CA ILE A 62 -9.43 -5.42 -5.94
C ILE A 62 -8.99 -6.72 -6.62
N GLU A 63 -8.80 -6.71 -7.94
CA GLU A 63 -8.28 -7.90 -8.62
C GLU A 63 -6.84 -8.22 -8.19
N LYS A 64 -6.00 -7.21 -8.09
CA LYS A 64 -4.60 -7.36 -7.65
C LYS A 64 -4.47 -7.83 -6.20
N SER A 65 -5.41 -7.46 -5.33
CA SER A 65 -5.40 -7.88 -3.92
C SER A 65 -5.42 -9.39 -3.74
N LYS A 66 -6.01 -10.12 -4.69
CA LYS A 66 -6.13 -11.58 -4.67
C LYS A 66 -4.79 -12.30 -4.86
N GLU A 67 -3.76 -11.60 -5.31
CA GLU A 67 -2.41 -12.13 -5.50
C GLU A 67 -1.60 -12.16 -4.19
N PHE A 68 -2.09 -11.52 -3.12
CA PHE A 68 -1.41 -11.41 -1.84
C PHE A 68 -1.98 -12.38 -0.81
N ASP A 69 -1.11 -12.92 0.04
CA ASP A 69 -1.54 -13.73 1.18
C ASP A 69 -2.33 -12.89 2.20
N LEU A 70 -1.95 -11.62 2.32
CA LEU A 70 -2.60 -10.64 3.18
C LEU A 70 -2.74 -9.32 2.43
N PHE A 71 -3.96 -8.77 2.39
CA PHE A 71 -4.23 -7.47 1.79
C PHE A 71 -5.21 -6.68 2.66
N PHE A 72 -4.91 -5.40 2.91
CA PHE A 72 -5.74 -4.55 3.77
C PHE A 72 -5.66 -3.07 3.38
N VAL A 73 -6.56 -2.28 3.92
CA VAL A 73 -6.66 -0.83 3.69
C VAL A 73 -6.66 -0.11 5.03
N PRO A 74 -5.61 0.65 5.37
CA PRO A 74 -5.68 1.61 6.46
C PRO A 74 -6.76 2.66 6.19
N TYR A 75 -7.70 2.78 7.11
CA TYR A 75 -8.86 3.66 6.95
C TYR A 75 -9.13 4.44 8.23
N GLU A 76 -9.26 5.76 8.11
CA GLU A 76 -9.39 6.66 9.24
C GLU A 76 -10.67 6.50 10.05
N CYS A 77 -11.72 5.95 9.44
CA CYS A 77 -13.00 5.68 10.11
C CYS A 77 -13.09 4.26 10.68
N GLU A 78 -12.04 3.44 10.54
CA GLU A 78 -11.99 2.12 11.18
C GLU A 78 -11.57 2.26 12.64
N GLU A 79 -12.37 1.73 13.57
CA GLU A 79 -12.13 1.83 15.00
C GLU A 79 -11.93 0.47 15.68
N GLN A 80 -12.30 -0.62 15.04
CA GLN A 80 -12.38 -1.93 15.64
C GLN A 80 -11.17 -2.81 15.29
N LYS A 81 -10.82 -2.92 14.03
CA LYS A 81 -9.78 -3.82 13.55
C LYS A 81 -8.42 -3.12 13.48
N THR A 82 -7.49 -3.56 14.29
CA THR A 82 -6.14 -2.97 14.33
C THR A 82 -5.22 -3.60 13.28
N LEU A 83 -4.19 -2.84 12.85
CA LEU A 83 -3.15 -3.36 11.97
C LEU A 83 -2.46 -4.59 12.58
N LYS A 84 -2.21 -4.59 13.89
CA LYS A 84 -1.58 -5.73 14.57
C LYS A 84 -2.43 -7.00 14.46
N GLU A 85 -3.73 -6.90 14.69
CA GLU A 85 -4.63 -8.05 14.59
C GLU A 85 -4.61 -8.66 13.20
N ILE A 86 -4.58 -7.85 12.14
CA ILE A 86 -4.53 -8.39 10.79
C ILE A 86 -3.18 -9.01 10.45
N LEU A 87 -2.07 -8.40 10.86
CA LEU A 87 -0.73 -8.93 10.63
C LEU A 87 -0.50 -10.26 11.35
N THR A 88 -1.13 -10.45 12.53
CA THR A 88 -1.02 -11.68 13.31
C THR A 88 -2.13 -12.71 13.03
N SER A 89 -3.07 -12.38 12.14
CA SER A 89 -4.23 -13.25 11.84
C SER A 89 -3.88 -14.53 11.05
N LYS A 90 -2.77 -14.52 10.34
CA LYS A 90 -2.30 -15.63 9.51
C LYS A 90 -0.85 -15.97 9.84
N SER A 91 -0.54 -17.27 9.89
CA SER A 91 0.83 -17.77 9.88
C SER A 91 1.36 -17.88 8.45
N ASP A 92 2.67 -17.87 8.29
CA ASP A 92 3.38 -18.08 7.01
C ASP A 92 3.00 -17.10 5.89
N VAL A 93 2.72 -15.84 6.23
CA VAL A 93 2.48 -14.77 5.25
C VAL A 93 3.78 -14.49 4.49
N LYS A 94 3.76 -14.68 3.16
CA LYS A 94 4.90 -14.45 2.26
C LYS A 94 4.75 -13.19 1.43
N SER A 95 3.52 -12.69 1.30
CA SER A 95 3.22 -11.49 0.52
C SER A 95 2.16 -10.64 1.21
N VAL A 96 2.44 -9.35 1.34
CA VAL A 96 1.51 -8.37 1.92
C VAL A 96 1.30 -7.23 0.94
N GLY A 97 0.04 -6.88 0.74
CA GLY A 97 -0.35 -5.69 0.00
C GLY A 97 -1.20 -4.77 0.86
N PHE A 98 -1.10 -3.47 0.63
CA PHE A 98 -1.99 -2.50 1.25
C PHE A 98 -2.19 -1.27 0.36
N VAL A 99 -3.28 -0.55 0.58
CA VAL A 99 -3.60 0.69 -0.12
C VAL A 99 -3.70 1.82 0.88
N ILE A 100 -3.04 2.93 0.59
CA ILE A 100 -3.18 4.16 1.36
C ILE A 100 -4.11 5.11 0.59
N GLY A 101 -5.09 5.66 1.29
CA GLY A 101 -6.01 6.66 0.73
C GLY A 101 -5.31 7.98 0.39
N PRO A 102 -5.90 8.78 -0.50
CA PRO A 102 -5.42 10.14 -0.77
C PRO A 102 -5.62 11.06 0.43
N GLU A 103 -5.10 12.30 0.38
CA GLU A 103 -5.16 13.27 1.48
C GLU A 103 -6.58 13.62 1.95
N GLY A 104 -7.58 13.31 1.16
CA GLY A 104 -8.99 13.51 1.54
C GLY A 104 -9.74 12.21 1.81
N GLY A 105 -9.04 11.10 2.04
CA GLY A 105 -9.64 9.78 2.26
C GLY A 105 -10.23 9.14 1.00
N PHE A 106 -10.75 7.94 1.15
CA PHE A 106 -11.52 7.25 0.12
C PHE A 106 -12.94 7.83 0.03
N ASP A 107 -13.50 7.87 -1.18
CA ASP A 107 -14.92 8.14 -1.34
C ASP A 107 -15.75 6.97 -0.80
N LEU A 108 -16.97 7.25 -0.30
CA LEU A 108 -17.86 6.22 0.26
C LEU A 108 -18.06 5.05 -0.71
N SER A 109 -18.27 5.34 -2.00
CA SER A 109 -18.46 4.32 -3.02
C SER A 109 -17.21 3.45 -3.25
N GLU A 110 -16.02 3.98 -3.03
CA GLU A 110 -14.75 3.25 -3.11
C GLU A 110 -14.58 2.34 -1.90
N THR A 111 -14.87 2.86 -0.71
CA THR A 111 -14.84 2.09 0.54
C THR A 111 -15.84 0.94 0.50
N GLU A 112 -17.07 1.18 0.05
CA GLU A 112 -18.10 0.15 -0.12
C GLU A 112 -17.67 -0.97 -1.09
N LYS A 113 -16.98 -0.61 -2.19
CA LYS A 113 -16.44 -1.60 -3.13
C LYS A 113 -15.32 -2.44 -2.51
N LEU A 114 -14.42 -1.83 -1.77
CA LEU A 114 -13.34 -2.52 -1.07
C LEU A 114 -13.92 -3.50 -0.03
N HIS A 115 -14.85 -3.05 0.79
CA HIS A 115 -15.54 -3.91 1.78
C HIS A 115 -16.31 -5.06 1.13
N SER A 116 -17.11 -4.78 0.09
CA SER A 116 -17.88 -5.82 -0.60
C SER A 116 -17.01 -6.86 -1.31
N SER A 117 -15.75 -6.52 -1.57
CA SER A 117 -14.76 -7.44 -2.14
C SER A 117 -14.02 -8.28 -1.08
N GLY A 118 -14.39 -8.15 0.20
CA GLY A 118 -13.79 -8.89 1.31
C GLY A 118 -12.40 -8.37 1.73
N ILE A 119 -12.04 -7.14 1.32
CA ILE A 119 -10.79 -6.51 1.75
C ILE A 119 -11.02 -5.87 3.12
N ASP A 120 -10.16 -6.23 4.06
CA ASP A 120 -10.20 -5.71 5.41
C ASP A 120 -9.74 -4.25 5.49
N THR A 121 -10.46 -3.43 6.26
CA THR A 121 -9.98 -2.13 6.72
C THR A 121 -9.32 -2.27 8.09
N VAL A 122 -8.32 -1.42 8.35
CA VAL A 122 -7.60 -1.42 9.64
C VAL A 122 -7.37 0.00 10.15
N THR A 123 -7.42 0.15 11.47
CA THR A 123 -7.00 1.40 12.10
C THR A 123 -5.49 1.40 12.38
N LEU A 124 -4.86 2.56 12.20
CA LEU A 124 -3.48 2.83 12.61
C LEU A 124 -3.40 3.49 13.99
N GLY A 125 -4.51 3.48 14.74
CA GLY A 125 -4.63 4.09 16.05
C GLY A 125 -5.40 5.43 16.03
N LYS A 126 -5.47 6.09 17.18
CA LYS A 126 -6.33 7.26 17.39
C LYS A 126 -5.93 8.53 16.63
N ARG A 127 -4.73 8.57 16.04
CA ARG A 127 -4.22 9.74 15.34
C ARG A 127 -4.30 9.51 13.84
N ILE A 128 -4.87 10.47 13.13
CA ILE A 128 -4.88 10.46 11.66
C ILE A 128 -3.47 10.83 11.17
N LEU A 129 -2.88 9.94 10.41
CA LEU A 129 -1.60 10.16 9.76
C LEU A 129 -1.82 10.79 8.38
N ARG A 130 -0.89 11.62 7.94
CA ARG A 130 -0.85 12.09 6.55
C ARG A 130 -0.57 10.90 5.62
N THR A 131 -1.04 10.95 4.39
CA THR A 131 -0.93 9.87 3.39
C THR A 131 0.50 9.34 3.25
N GLU A 132 1.48 10.22 3.09
CA GLU A 132 2.88 9.86 3.00
C GLU A 132 3.39 9.18 4.28
N THR A 133 3.02 9.70 5.45
CA THR A 133 3.41 9.15 6.76
C THR A 133 2.72 7.81 7.01
N ALA A 134 1.45 7.66 6.62
CA ALA A 134 0.70 6.42 6.78
C ALA A 134 1.35 5.27 6.00
N GLY A 135 1.79 5.51 4.76
CA GLY A 135 2.48 4.51 3.96
C GLY A 135 3.77 4.02 4.59
N GLU A 136 4.62 4.94 5.05
CA GLU A 136 5.87 4.62 5.73
C GLU A 136 5.64 3.88 7.06
N ALA A 137 4.65 4.33 7.85
CA ALA A 137 4.32 3.72 9.13
C ALA A 137 3.79 2.29 8.96
N VAL A 138 2.85 2.08 8.04
CA VAL A 138 2.32 0.73 7.74
C VAL A 138 3.42 -0.20 7.30
N LEU A 139 4.30 0.27 6.43
CA LEU A 139 5.42 -0.51 5.96
C LEU A 139 6.34 -0.91 7.11
N ALA A 140 6.78 0.06 7.91
CA ALA A 140 7.68 -0.19 9.05
C ALA A 140 7.06 -1.16 10.05
N MET A 141 5.77 -1.00 10.38
CA MET A 141 5.07 -1.91 11.30
C MET A 141 4.90 -3.32 10.71
N THR A 142 4.63 -3.42 9.41
CA THR A 142 4.53 -4.72 8.72
C THR A 142 5.87 -5.44 8.72
N MET A 143 6.95 -4.73 8.37
CA MET A 143 8.31 -5.29 8.37
C MET A 143 8.79 -5.68 9.77
N TYR A 144 8.36 -4.97 10.80
CA TYR A 144 8.67 -5.30 12.19
C TYR A 144 7.91 -6.54 12.67
N GLU A 145 6.62 -6.67 12.35
CA GLU A 145 5.79 -7.75 12.87
C GLU A 145 6.01 -9.09 12.14
N ILE A 146 6.16 -9.06 10.81
CA ILE A 146 6.22 -10.28 9.97
C ILE A 146 7.40 -10.31 8.99
N GLY A 147 8.22 -9.28 8.98
CA GLY A 147 9.39 -9.17 8.10
C GLY A 147 10.70 -9.54 8.77
N ASP A 148 11.76 -8.92 8.31
CA ASP A 148 13.16 -9.19 8.68
C ASP A 148 13.82 -8.08 9.53
N ILE A 149 13.04 -7.17 10.11
CA ILE A 149 13.56 -6.06 10.94
C ILE A 149 13.49 -6.36 12.46
N ASN A 150 13.19 -7.55 12.83
CA ASN A 150 13.08 -7.97 14.25
C ASN A 150 14.38 -8.53 14.82
#